data_6211e67b31045b39f9c16ac84a50c025
#
_entry.id   6211e67b31045b39f9c16ac84a50c025
#
_cell.length_a   1.000
_cell.length_b   1.000
_cell.length_c   1.000
_cell.angle_alpha   90.00
_cell.angle_beta   90.00
_cell.angle_gamma   90.00
#
_symmetry.space_group_name_H-M   'P 1'
#
loop_
_entity.id
_entity.type
_entity.pdbx_description
1 polymer ?
#
loop_
_entity_poly.entity_id
_entity_poly.type
_entity_poly.pdbx_seq_one_letter_code
_entity_poly.pdbx_strand_id
1 'polypeptide(L)'
;LTDERSMLEVVRVGGDGVAAPPRKLALNEVSLIRAQSGKMVDLDAEIDGELLNRYHADGVLVSTPTGSTAYSLSAGGPLVWPMSRVVCVTPICPHSLTNRSVVLPDNMTIRLRPRERRGRFDSMVYSLDGRSAYPIEVGESLVIRKAPETLSLVHLRKQNFGALLRAKLRWQGGTARREPGFRDGLFIIGRDLRPLPAQ
;
A
#
# COMPACT_ATOMS: atom_id res chain seq x y z
N LEU A 1 2.07 19.36 16.78
CA LEU A 1 1.31 18.11 16.99
C LEU A 1 1.98 17.01 16.15
N THR A 2 2.12 15.81 16.73
CA THR A 2 2.79 14.69 16.06
C THR A 2 1.83 13.50 16.01
N ASP A 3 1.73 12.86 14.86
CA ASP A 3 1.00 11.61 14.65
C ASP A 3 1.99 10.50 14.33
N GLU A 4 1.89 9.38 15.05
CA GLU A 4 2.67 8.19 14.76
C GLU A 4 1.98 7.36 13.66
N ARG A 5 2.66 7.14 12.54
CA ARG A 5 2.14 6.38 11.40
C ARG A 5 2.74 4.99 11.37
N SER A 6 1.88 3.98 11.27
CA SER A 6 2.33 2.62 11.03
C SER A 6 2.98 2.49 9.65
N MET A 7 3.97 1.62 9.55
CA MET A 7 4.65 1.27 8.31
C MET A 7 4.47 -0.22 8.04
N LEU A 8 4.60 -0.61 6.77
CA LEU A 8 4.71 -2.00 6.37
C LEU A 8 6.19 -2.36 6.20
N GLU A 9 6.55 -3.56 6.60
CA GLU A 9 7.77 -4.19 6.13
C GLU A 9 7.44 -5.27 5.10
N VAL A 10 8.31 -5.42 4.12
CA VAL A 10 8.22 -6.48 3.12
C VAL A 10 9.53 -7.22 3.03
N VAL A 11 9.42 -8.54 2.96
CA VAL A 11 10.53 -9.45 2.75
C VAL A 11 10.20 -10.31 1.54
N ARG A 12 11.13 -10.40 0.58
CA ARG A 12 11.04 -11.38 -0.51
C ARG A 12 11.50 -12.73 0.03
N VAL A 13 10.74 -13.77 -0.27
CA VAL A 13 11.01 -15.15 0.17
C VAL A 13 11.14 -16.02 -1.07
N GLY A 14 12.25 -16.73 -1.19
CA GLY A 14 12.52 -17.67 -2.28
C GLY A 14 11.60 -18.89 -2.27
N GLY A 15 11.62 -19.67 -3.35
CA GLY A 15 10.87 -20.92 -3.46
C GLY A 15 11.29 -21.98 -2.43
N ASP A 16 12.50 -21.87 -1.89
CA ASP A 16 13.04 -22.67 -0.79
C ASP A 16 12.56 -22.23 0.60
N GLY A 17 11.77 -21.17 0.68
CA GLY A 17 11.28 -20.59 1.92
C GLY A 17 12.28 -19.66 2.62
N VAL A 18 13.45 -19.43 2.03
CA VAL A 18 14.47 -18.57 2.61
C VAL A 18 14.20 -17.10 2.30
N ALA A 19 14.24 -16.27 3.33
CA ALA A 19 14.08 -14.82 3.18
C ALA A 19 15.30 -14.21 2.47
N ALA A 20 15.04 -13.46 1.40
CA ALA A 20 16.08 -12.73 0.68
C ALA A 20 16.19 -11.29 1.22
N PRO A 21 17.32 -10.95 1.85
CA PRO A 21 17.56 -9.58 2.32
C PRO A 21 17.81 -8.61 1.16
N PRO A 22 17.69 -7.30 1.37
CA PRO A 22 17.25 -6.67 2.62
C PRO A 22 15.71 -6.60 2.74
N ARG A 23 15.21 -6.59 3.99
CA ARG A 23 13.82 -6.15 4.22
C ARG A 23 13.67 -4.69 3.82
N LYS A 24 12.51 -4.31 3.36
CA LYS A 24 12.21 -2.95 2.93
C LYS A 24 10.99 -2.41 3.68
N LEU A 25 10.90 -1.10 3.80
CA LEU A 25 9.81 -0.41 4.50
C LEU A 25 8.98 0.43 3.53
N ALA A 26 7.67 0.46 3.74
CA ALA A 26 6.73 1.31 3.03
C ALA A 26 5.85 2.07 4.03
N LEU A 27 5.63 3.35 3.75
CA LEU A 27 4.71 4.20 4.52
C LEU A 27 3.27 4.04 4.01
N ASN A 28 3.08 3.99 2.69
CA ASN A 28 1.77 3.93 2.07
C ASN A 28 1.38 2.50 1.71
N GLU A 29 2.11 1.87 0.77
CA GLU A 29 1.72 0.56 0.27
C GLU A 29 2.91 -0.23 -0.29
N VAL A 30 2.72 -1.54 -0.33
CA VAL A 30 3.47 -2.50 -1.13
C VAL A 30 2.54 -3.01 -2.23
N SER A 31 2.94 -2.84 -3.48
CA SER A 31 2.18 -3.36 -4.63
C SER A 31 2.94 -4.49 -5.31
N LEU A 32 2.22 -5.52 -5.74
CA LEU A 32 2.70 -6.58 -6.62
C LEU A 32 1.84 -6.53 -7.88
N ILE A 33 2.46 -6.16 -9.01
CA ILE A 33 1.76 -5.85 -10.25
C ILE A 33 2.44 -6.53 -11.45
N ARG A 34 1.71 -6.65 -12.54
CA ARG A 34 2.26 -7.06 -13.83
C ARG A 34 3.40 -6.15 -14.28
N ALA A 35 4.46 -6.71 -14.84
CA ALA A 35 5.58 -5.95 -15.39
C ALA A 35 5.28 -5.40 -16.80
N GLN A 36 4.38 -6.07 -17.56
CA GLN A 36 4.04 -5.71 -18.93
C GLN A 36 2.58 -5.31 -19.08
N SER A 37 2.30 -4.33 -19.92
CA SER A 37 0.93 -3.91 -20.27
C SER A 37 0.20 -5.00 -21.05
N GLY A 38 -1.14 -5.06 -20.90
CA GLY A 38 -2.03 -5.84 -21.72
C GLY A 38 -2.27 -7.28 -21.27
N LYS A 39 -1.63 -7.76 -20.20
CA LYS A 39 -1.88 -9.10 -19.66
C LYS A 39 -2.14 -9.02 -18.17
N MET A 40 -3.23 -9.63 -17.73
CA MET A 40 -3.49 -9.84 -16.32
C MET A 40 -2.59 -10.94 -15.78
N VAL A 41 -2.32 -10.89 -14.50
CA VAL A 41 -1.52 -11.86 -13.77
C VAL A 41 -2.39 -12.65 -12.80
N ASP A 42 -1.97 -13.88 -12.52
CA ASP A 42 -2.59 -14.71 -11.50
C ASP A 42 -1.72 -14.69 -10.24
N LEU A 43 -2.33 -14.43 -9.10
CA LEU A 43 -1.63 -14.43 -7.82
C LEU A 43 -2.53 -14.91 -6.67
N ASP A 44 -1.92 -15.55 -5.69
CA ASP A 44 -2.56 -15.91 -4.43
C ASP A 44 -2.23 -14.86 -3.37
N ALA A 45 -3.24 -14.48 -2.58
CA ALA A 45 -3.05 -13.76 -1.34
C ALA A 45 -3.41 -14.69 -0.18
N GLU A 46 -2.50 -14.83 0.76
CA GLU A 46 -2.64 -15.62 1.97
C GLU A 46 -2.56 -14.71 3.20
N ILE A 47 -3.27 -15.08 4.27
CA ILE A 47 -3.24 -14.42 5.57
C ILE A 47 -2.89 -15.47 6.61
N ASP A 48 -1.79 -15.25 7.35
CA ASP A 48 -1.30 -16.18 8.38
C ASP A 48 -1.18 -17.64 7.89
N GLY A 49 -0.86 -17.82 6.59
CA GLY A 49 -0.69 -19.11 5.93
C GLY A 49 -1.96 -19.68 5.30
N GLU A 50 -3.12 -19.06 5.50
CA GLU A 50 -4.37 -19.50 4.90
C GLU A 50 -4.70 -18.67 3.65
N LEU A 51 -5.23 -19.32 2.61
CA LEU A 51 -5.62 -18.68 1.36
C LEU A 51 -6.79 -17.71 1.58
N LEU A 52 -6.54 -16.41 1.44
CA LEU A 52 -7.59 -15.40 1.40
C LEU A 52 -8.34 -15.45 0.06
N ASN A 53 -7.60 -15.34 -1.04
CA ASN A 53 -8.20 -15.30 -2.37
C ASN A 53 -7.15 -15.54 -3.48
N ARG A 54 -7.65 -15.95 -4.64
CA ARG A 54 -6.92 -16.04 -5.90
C ARG A 54 -7.36 -14.92 -6.81
N TYR A 55 -6.43 -14.07 -7.20
CA TYR A 55 -6.71 -12.92 -8.04
C TYR A 55 -6.25 -13.15 -9.47
N HIS A 56 -7.12 -12.83 -10.42
CA HIS A 56 -6.79 -12.59 -11.83
C HIS A 56 -7.00 -11.09 -12.07
N ALA A 57 -5.90 -10.33 -12.14
CA ALA A 57 -5.93 -8.86 -12.04
C ALA A 57 -4.68 -8.23 -12.67
N ASP A 58 -4.62 -6.90 -12.71
CA ASP A 58 -3.37 -6.19 -12.99
C ASP A 58 -2.36 -6.31 -11.83
N GLY A 59 -2.85 -6.61 -10.63
CA GLY A 59 -2.04 -6.82 -9.44
C GLY A 59 -2.85 -6.75 -8.16
N VAL A 60 -2.15 -6.76 -7.04
CA VAL A 60 -2.70 -6.54 -5.69
C VAL A 60 -1.78 -5.62 -4.92
N LEU A 61 -2.34 -4.76 -4.11
CA LEU A 61 -1.58 -3.94 -3.17
C LEU A 61 -2.03 -4.19 -1.72
N VAL A 62 -1.07 -4.02 -0.82
CA VAL A 62 -1.30 -4.01 0.63
C VAL A 62 -0.95 -2.61 1.13
N SER A 63 -1.89 -1.93 1.76
CA SER A 63 -1.71 -0.55 2.20
C SER A 63 -1.90 -0.36 3.70
N THR A 64 -1.16 0.61 4.24
CA THR A 64 -1.40 1.15 5.58
C THR A 64 -2.65 2.05 5.57
N PRO A 65 -3.18 2.45 6.73
CA PRO A 65 -4.20 3.49 6.81
C PRO A 65 -3.76 4.80 6.15
N THR A 66 -2.48 5.18 6.27
CA THR A 66 -1.92 6.36 5.61
C THR A 66 -1.99 6.21 4.09
N GLY A 67 -1.64 5.04 3.56
CA GLY A 67 -1.68 4.71 2.14
C GLY A 67 -3.09 4.56 1.57
N SER A 68 -4.13 4.46 2.42
CA SER A 68 -5.52 4.37 1.94
C SER A 68 -5.95 5.57 1.09
N THR A 69 -5.26 6.70 1.21
CA THR A 69 -5.49 7.91 0.41
C THR A 69 -4.46 8.11 -0.73
N ALA A 70 -3.59 7.11 -0.96
CA ALA A 70 -2.60 7.07 -2.03
C ALA A 70 -3.04 6.14 -3.18
N TYR A 71 -2.20 5.24 -3.66
CA TYR A 71 -2.53 4.34 -4.76
C TYR A 71 -3.71 3.42 -4.46
N SER A 72 -3.88 2.99 -3.19
CA SER A 72 -5.02 2.21 -2.74
C SER A 72 -6.36 2.87 -3.10
N LEU A 73 -6.47 4.20 -2.95
CA LEU A 73 -7.66 4.94 -3.33
C LEU A 73 -7.97 4.81 -4.82
N SER A 74 -6.95 4.99 -5.67
CA SER A 74 -7.09 4.87 -7.13
C SER A 74 -7.47 3.45 -7.57
N ALA A 75 -7.05 2.43 -6.81
CA ALA A 75 -7.42 1.04 -7.03
C ALA A 75 -8.82 0.68 -6.47
N GLY A 76 -9.56 1.64 -5.91
CA GLY A 76 -10.88 1.40 -5.34
C GLY A 76 -10.84 0.83 -3.91
N GLY A 77 -9.73 1.01 -3.20
CA GLY A 77 -9.60 0.66 -1.79
C GLY A 77 -10.41 1.58 -0.87
N PRO A 78 -10.67 1.14 0.38
CA PRO A 78 -11.44 1.93 1.33
C PRO A 78 -10.64 3.12 1.85
N LEU A 79 -11.33 4.19 2.21
CA LEU A 79 -10.76 5.26 3.03
C LEU A 79 -10.68 4.80 4.48
N VAL A 80 -9.49 4.85 5.05
CA VAL A 80 -9.24 4.40 6.41
C VAL A 80 -8.71 5.57 7.26
N TRP A 81 -9.21 5.65 8.49
CA TRP A 81 -8.68 6.63 9.45
C TRP A 81 -7.19 6.35 9.70
N PRO A 82 -6.31 7.38 9.60
CA PRO A 82 -4.85 7.17 9.63
C PRO A 82 -4.28 6.47 10.87
N MET A 83 -4.98 6.57 12.01
CA MET A 83 -4.57 5.96 13.29
C MET A 83 -5.22 4.59 13.55
N SER A 84 -5.94 4.03 12.57
CA SER A 84 -6.55 2.71 12.71
C SER A 84 -5.49 1.60 12.72
N ARG A 85 -5.74 0.55 13.49
CA ARG A 85 -4.87 -0.64 13.56
C ARG A 85 -5.30 -1.69 12.55
N VAL A 86 -5.19 -1.34 11.28
CA VAL A 86 -5.59 -2.21 10.16
C VAL A 86 -4.61 -2.09 9.01
N VAL A 87 -4.68 -3.05 8.11
CA VAL A 87 -4.08 -3.03 6.77
C VAL A 87 -5.16 -3.36 5.74
N CYS A 88 -5.00 -2.89 4.52
CA CYS A 88 -5.96 -3.16 3.45
C CYS A 88 -5.29 -3.96 2.33
N VAL A 89 -5.93 -5.04 1.89
CA VAL A 89 -5.56 -5.79 0.68
C VAL A 89 -6.52 -5.37 -0.43
N THR A 90 -6.00 -4.74 -1.47
CA THR A 90 -6.80 -4.17 -2.56
C THR A 90 -6.36 -4.73 -3.91
N PRO A 91 -7.23 -5.45 -4.64
CA PRO A 91 -6.94 -5.87 -6.00
C PRO A 91 -6.95 -4.67 -6.96
N ILE A 92 -6.06 -4.69 -7.95
CA ILE A 92 -5.94 -3.64 -8.98
C ILE A 92 -6.57 -4.17 -10.26
N CYS A 93 -7.64 -3.54 -10.73
CA CYS A 93 -8.37 -3.91 -11.94
C CYS A 93 -8.65 -5.43 -12.03
N PRO A 94 -9.30 -6.05 -11.02
CA PRO A 94 -9.57 -7.48 -11.05
C PRO A 94 -10.58 -7.81 -12.13
N HIS A 95 -10.41 -8.96 -12.79
CA HIS A 95 -11.35 -9.44 -13.80
C HIS A 95 -12.72 -9.77 -13.23
N SER A 96 -12.77 -10.32 -12.01
CA SER A 96 -14.03 -10.66 -11.35
C SER A 96 -14.61 -9.44 -10.62
N LEU A 97 -15.86 -9.13 -10.92
CA LEU A 97 -16.62 -8.06 -10.27
C LEU A 97 -16.94 -8.31 -8.80
N THR A 98 -16.76 -9.55 -8.31
CA THR A 98 -16.98 -9.91 -6.91
C THR A 98 -15.78 -9.62 -6.03
N ASN A 99 -14.59 -9.42 -6.62
CA ASN A 99 -13.40 -9.07 -5.86
C ASN A 99 -13.56 -7.68 -5.22
N ARG A 100 -13.29 -7.63 -3.92
CA ARG A 100 -13.37 -6.41 -3.11
C ARG A 100 -12.09 -6.25 -2.30
N SER A 101 -11.79 -5.04 -1.92
CA SER A 101 -10.77 -4.77 -0.92
C SER A 101 -11.18 -5.36 0.41
N VAL A 102 -10.21 -5.93 1.12
CA VAL A 102 -10.40 -6.52 2.44
C VAL A 102 -9.61 -5.71 3.45
N VAL A 103 -10.24 -5.35 4.56
CA VAL A 103 -9.61 -4.67 5.69
C VAL A 103 -9.33 -5.70 6.77
N LEU A 104 -8.08 -5.77 7.22
CA LEU A 104 -7.58 -6.78 8.15
C LEU A 104 -6.93 -6.10 9.36
N PRO A 105 -6.90 -6.75 10.54
CA PRO A 105 -6.07 -6.32 11.65
C PRO A 105 -4.59 -6.18 11.25
N ASP A 106 -3.88 -5.17 11.80
CA ASP A 106 -2.49 -4.86 11.42
C ASP A 106 -1.45 -5.84 11.99
N ASN A 107 -1.87 -6.79 12.82
CA ASN A 107 -1.02 -7.86 13.37
C ASN A 107 -0.97 -9.14 12.51
N MET A 108 -1.71 -9.19 11.40
CA MET A 108 -1.69 -10.31 10.48
C MET A 108 -0.52 -10.24 9.50
N THR A 109 -0.02 -11.41 9.10
CA THR A 109 0.99 -11.55 8.05
C THR A 109 0.32 -11.85 6.73
N ILE A 110 0.60 -11.03 5.72
CA ILE A 110 0.06 -11.18 4.38
C ILE A 110 1.16 -11.72 3.48
N ARG A 111 0.85 -12.77 2.72
CA ARG A 111 1.75 -13.30 1.70
C ARG A 111 1.10 -13.14 0.33
N LEU A 112 1.82 -12.50 -0.59
CA LEU A 112 1.45 -12.42 -2.00
C LEU A 112 2.38 -13.34 -2.80
N ARG A 113 1.79 -14.29 -3.53
CA ARG A 113 2.53 -15.27 -4.33
C ARG A 113 2.07 -15.23 -5.78
N PRO A 114 2.96 -14.88 -6.72
CA PRO A 114 2.71 -15.09 -8.13
C PRO A 114 2.39 -16.55 -8.44
N ARG A 115 1.48 -16.76 -9.39
CA ARG A 115 1.12 -18.10 -9.86
C ARG A 115 1.47 -18.27 -11.33
N GLU A 116 1.90 -19.47 -11.65
CA GLU A 116 1.96 -19.90 -13.04
C GLU A 116 0.56 -20.24 -13.57
N ARG A 117 0.31 -19.88 -14.80
CA ARG A 117 -0.89 -20.26 -15.53
C ARG A 117 -0.52 -21.08 -16.74
N ARG A 118 -0.97 -22.35 -16.80
CA ARG A 118 -0.71 -23.26 -17.93
C ARG A 118 0.79 -23.39 -18.27
N GLY A 119 1.64 -23.52 -17.26
CA GLY A 119 3.08 -23.61 -17.43
C GLY A 119 3.77 -22.31 -17.88
N ARG A 120 3.07 -21.17 -17.77
CA ARG A 120 3.60 -19.86 -18.10
C ARG A 120 3.59 -18.95 -16.88
N PHE A 121 4.71 -18.33 -16.64
CA PHE A 121 4.86 -17.27 -15.65
C PHE A 121 4.79 -15.90 -16.36
N ASP A 122 3.86 -15.08 -15.95
CA ASP A 122 3.79 -13.70 -16.42
C ASP A 122 4.62 -12.82 -15.48
N SER A 123 5.62 -12.11 -16.04
CA SER A 123 6.54 -11.27 -15.28
C SER A 123 5.82 -10.28 -14.39
N MET A 124 6.20 -10.25 -13.13
CA MET A 124 5.66 -9.33 -12.14
C MET A 124 6.76 -8.52 -11.49
N VAL A 125 6.39 -7.37 -10.98
CA VAL A 125 7.27 -6.51 -10.20
C VAL A 125 6.56 -6.07 -8.92
N TYR A 126 7.32 -5.86 -7.86
CA TYR A 126 6.78 -5.24 -6.66
C TYR A 126 7.43 -3.87 -6.44
N SER A 127 6.68 -2.96 -5.87
CA SER A 127 7.15 -1.63 -5.50
C SER A 127 6.65 -1.22 -4.13
N LEU A 128 7.34 -0.24 -3.54
CA LEU A 128 7.01 0.35 -2.26
C LEU A 128 6.81 1.85 -2.46
N ASP A 129 5.67 2.36 -2.01
CA ASP A 129 5.31 3.79 -2.09
C ASP A 129 5.47 4.38 -3.51
N GLY A 130 5.18 3.58 -4.54
CA GLY A 130 5.30 4.00 -5.93
C GLY A 130 6.73 4.32 -6.42
N ARG A 131 7.76 3.91 -5.65
CA ARG A 131 9.17 4.13 -5.98
C ARG A 131 9.70 3.04 -6.91
N SER A 132 10.96 2.64 -6.73
CA SER A 132 11.62 1.61 -7.56
C SER A 132 10.82 0.32 -7.64
N ALA A 133 10.71 -0.24 -8.84
CA ALA A 133 10.12 -1.55 -9.09
C ALA A 133 11.21 -2.63 -9.05
N TYR A 134 10.93 -3.73 -8.38
CA TYR A 134 11.82 -4.87 -8.23
C TYR A 134 11.16 -6.11 -8.85
N PRO A 135 11.88 -6.88 -9.66
CA PRO A 135 11.32 -8.12 -10.21
C PRO A 135 11.08 -9.14 -9.09
N ILE A 136 10.09 -9.98 -9.31
CA ILE A 136 9.84 -11.19 -8.54
C ILE A 136 9.93 -12.39 -9.47
N GLU A 137 10.63 -13.43 -9.04
CA GLU A 137 10.89 -14.62 -9.84
C GLU A 137 9.87 -15.73 -9.58
N VAL A 138 9.89 -16.75 -10.43
CA VAL A 138 9.05 -17.94 -10.27
C VAL A 138 9.33 -18.61 -8.93
N GLY A 139 8.26 -18.95 -8.21
CA GLY A 139 8.36 -19.62 -6.90
C GLY A 139 8.61 -18.65 -5.73
N GLU A 140 8.99 -17.40 -5.98
CA GLU A 140 9.13 -16.40 -4.93
C GLU A 140 7.79 -15.87 -4.42
N SER A 141 7.80 -15.28 -3.24
CA SER A 141 6.66 -14.60 -2.65
C SER A 141 7.09 -13.35 -1.86
N LEU A 142 6.16 -12.45 -1.64
CA LEU A 142 6.32 -11.31 -0.74
C LEU A 142 5.62 -11.61 0.57
N VAL A 143 6.33 -11.51 1.67
CA VAL A 143 5.77 -11.55 3.02
C VAL A 143 5.72 -10.12 3.53
N ILE A 144 4.51 -9.66 3.83
CA ILE A 144 4.20 -8.28 4.19
C ILE A 144 3.54 -8.30 5.58
N ARG A 145 4.03 -7.47 6.47
CA ARG A 145 3.47 -7.29 7.80
C ARG A 145 3.72 -5.87 8.30
N LYS A 146 3.08 -5.50 9.38
CA LYS A 146 3.38 -4.25 10.07
C LYS A 146 4.83 -4.25 10.53
N ALA A 147 5.54 -3.17 10.22
CA ALA A 147 6.88 -2.95 10.75
C ALA A 147 6.82 -2.58 12.24
N PRO A 148 7.86 -2.94 13.02
CA PRO A 148 8.00 -2.41 14.38
C PRO A 148 8.29 -0.91 14.40
N GLU A 149 8.84 -0.38 13.30
CA GLU A 149 9.12 1.05 13.15
C GLU A 149 7.84 1.82 12.82
N THR A 150 7.78 3.05 13.31
CA THR A 150 6.76 4.05 12.98
C THR A 150 7.39 5.28 12.37
N LEU A 151 6.58 6.07 11.67
CA LEU A 151 6.99 7.38 11.17
C LEU A 151 6.21 8.47 11.90
N SER A 152 6.94 9.40 12.56
CA SER A 152 6.34 10.56 13.19
C SER A 152 6.07 11.65 12.15
N LEU A 153 4.79 11.97 11.91
CA LEU A 153 4.39 13.12 11.10
C LEU A 153 4.16 14.34 11.98
N VAL A 154 4.85 15.43 11.67
CA VAL A 154 4.68 16.71 12.37
C VAL A 154 3.65 17.56 11.65
N HIS A 155 2.63 18.00 12.39
CA HIS A 155 1.60 18.90 11.90
C HIS A 155 1.82 20.31 12.49
N LEU A 156 1.92 21.31 11.65
CA LEU A 156 2.03 22.72 12.08
C LEU A 156 0.74 23.24 12.68
N ARG A 157 -0.40 22.63 12.32
CA ARG A 157 -1.73 22.97 12.85
C ARG A 157 -2.51 21.69 13.11
N LYS A 158 -3.52 21.75 13.97
CA LYS A 158 -4.46 20.65 14.18
C LYS A 158 -5.17 20.35 12.86
N GLN A 159 -4.93 19.18 12.30
CA GLN A 159 -5.58 18.74 11.07
C GLN A 159 -6.88 18.03 11.38
N ASN A 160 -7.93 18.35 10.63
CA ASN A 160 -9.18 17.60 10.64
C ASN A 160 -9.16 16.68 9.42
N PHE A 161 -9.10 15.37 9.64
CA PHE A 161 -9.05 14.37 8.57
C PHE A 161 -10.23 14.49 7.60
N GLY A 162 -11.43 14.77 8.11
CA GLY A 162 -12.60 14.99 7.24
C GLY A 162 -12.45 16.21 6.35
N ALA A 163 -11.83 17.30 6.84
CA ALA A 163 -11.54 18.47 6.02
C ALA A 163 -10.48 18.14 4.95
N LEU A 164 -9.45 17.36 5.32
CA LEU A 164 -8.44 16.89 4.38
C LEU A 164 -9.07 16.02 3.27
N LEU A 165 -9.97 15.10 3.62
CA LEU A 165 -10.67 14.26 2.64
C LEU A 165 -11.53 15.11 1.70
N ARG A 166 -12.32 16.06 2.22
CA ARG A 166 -13.14 16.94 1.37
C ARG A 166 -12.28 17.72 0.39
N ALA A 167 -11.13 18.24 0.84
CA ALA A 167 -10.20 18.97 0.00
C ALA A 167 -9.59 18.08 -1.09
N LYS A 168 -9.05 16.90 -0.70
CA LYS A 168 -8.38 15.95 -1.60
C LYS A 168 -9.35 15.34 -2.62
N LEU A 169 -10.54 14.96 -2.18
CA LEU A 169 -11.54 14.26 -3.00
C LEU A 169 -12.50 15.22 -3.68
N ARG A 170 -12.35 16.53 -3.45
CA ARG A 170 -13.24 17.57 -3.97
C ARG A 170 -14.72 17.28 -3.65
N TRP A 171 -14.98 16.72 -2.47
CA TRP A 171 -16.33 16.49 -2.01
C TRP A 171 -17.04 17.83 -1.80
N GLN A 172 -17.80 18.24 -2.78
CA GLN A 172 -18.67 19.42 -2.70
C GLN A 172 -19.98 18.97 -2.06
N GLY A 173 -20.00 18.92 -0.73
CA GLY A 173 -21.27 18.95 0.01
C GLY A 173 -21.92 20.29 -0.30
N GLY A 174 -23.18 20.30 -0.74
CA GLY A 174 -23.90 21.50 -1.13
C GLY A 174 -23.67 22.66 -0.14
N THR A 175 -23.35 23.83 -0.67
CA THR A 175 -23.26 25.14 0.00
C THR A 175 -22.25 25.32 1.16
N ALA A 176 -21.13 24.63 1.18
CA ALA A 176 -20.07 24.99 2.11
C ALA A 176 -19.23 26.14 1.53
N ARG A 177 -19.29 27.33 2.17
CA ARG A 177 -18.40 28.46 1.93
C ARG A 177 -16.96 27.97 1.88
N ARG A 178 -16.20 28.38 0.86
CA ARG A 178 -14.74 28.19 0.80
C ARG A 178 -14.13 28.81 2.06
N GLU A 179 -13.57 27.97 2.93
CA GLU A 179 -12.68 28.48 3.95
C GLU A 179 -11.38 28.91 3.27
N PRO A 180 -10.94 30.16 3.40
CA PRO A 180 -9.69 30.61 2.82
C PRO A 180 -8.52 30.04 3.61
N GLY A 181 -7.59 29.36 2.95
CA GLY A 181 -6.25 29.14 3.51
C GLY A 181 -5.78 27.71 3.71
N PHE A 182 -6.23 26.75 2.95
CA PHE A 182 -5.58 25.43 2.95
C PHE A 182 -4.37 25.45 1.99
N ARG A 183 -3.17 25.73 2.53
CA ARG A 183 -1.91 25.40 1.85
C ARG A 183 -1.38 24.13 2.50
N ASP A 184 -1.18 23.11 1.69
CA ASP A 184 -0.63 21.82 2.11
C ASP A 184 0.81 22.01 2.64
N GLY A 185 0.96 22.04 3.95
CA GLY A 185 2.26 22.02 4.61
C GLY A 185 2.46 20.64 5.28
N LEU A 186 2.72 19.61 4.50
CA LEU A 186 3.13 18.32 5.02
C LEU A 186 4.67 18.27 4.98
N PHE A 187 5.30 18.18 6.15
CA PHE A 187 6.73 17.93 6.26
C PHE A 187 6.95 16.54 6.84
N ILE A 188 7.77 15.74 6.16
CA ILE A 188 8.22 14.43 6.64
C ILE A 188 9.59 14.65 7.28
N ILE A 189 9.69 14.37 8.58
CA ILE A 189 10.97 14.37 9.30
C ILE A 189 11.38 12.91 9.50
N GLY A 190 12.27 12.43 8.64
CA GLY A 190 12.94 11.14 8.85
C GLY A 190 14.11 11.28 9.84
N ARG A 191 14.61 10.16 10.36
CA ARG A 191 15.76 10.13 11.29
C ARG A 191 17.08 10.66 10.71
N ASP A 192 17.17 10.90 9.39
CA ASP A 192 18.34 11.50 8.72
C ASP A 192 17.99 12.88 8.18
N LEU A 193 18.26 13.89 9.01
CA LEU A 193 18.20 15.30 8.62
C LEU A 193 19.41 15.64 7.73
N ARG A 194 19.26 15.53 6.41
CA ARG A 194 20.06 16.33 5.48
C ARG A 194 19.22 17.49 4.99
N PRO A 195 19.71 18.75 5.08
CA PRO A 195 18.98 19.88 4.55
C PRO A 195 18.84 19.73 3.03
N LEU A 196 17.62 19.97 2.52
CA LEU A 196 17.39 20.08 1.09
C LEU A 196 18.12 21.31 0.56
N PRO A 197 18.78 21.23 -0.62
CA PRO A 197 19.40 22.40 -1.23
C PRO A 197 18.32 23.43 -1.60
N ALA A 198 18.59 24.70 -1.27
CA ALA A 198 17.76 25.82 -1.66
C ALA A 198 17.75 25.92 -3.19
N GLN A 199 16.55 25.98 -3.78
CA GLN A 199 16.31 26.51 -5.13
C GLN A 199 15.73 27.89 -5.04
#